data_f43793659d4eea15de87c399d2db6a7d
#
_entry.id   f43793659d4eea15de87c399d2db6a7d
#
_cell.length_a   1.000
_cell.length_b   1.000
_cell.length_c   1.000
_cell.angle_alpha   90.00
_cell.angle_beta   90.00
_cell.angle_gamma   90.00
#
_symmetry.space_group_name_H-M   'P 1'
#
loop_
_entity.id
_entity.type
_entity.pdbx_description
1 polymer ?
#
loop_
_entity_poly.entity_id
_entity_poly.type
_entity_poly.pdbx_seq_one_letter_code
_entity_poly.pdbx_strand_id
1 'polypeptide(L)'
;MKIICLFSISLLLMMAGVKASAQEVKSVKPFEVEISVGGTYGIDKYVGKKLVGPAFAIEGRYNFPRNPMDLGLEIYAGSTARKYEGSNLSNRILSLSVYSDYNLNRGKTFSPFIGVGVGIASCNVVQGYYGNDAAKAIFTPRIGIEMFNHFRVTAYSKLGYRGYNNFGVSVGYAFGGGRK
;
A
#
# COMPACT_ATOMS: atom_id res chain seq x y z
N MET A 1 10.73 -17.86 -14.83
CA MET A 1 9.61 -18.77 -14.53
C MET A 1 9.71 -19.47 -13.17
N LYS A 2 10.87 -20.01 -12.74
CA LYS A 2 11.00 -20.76 -11.45
C LYS A 2 10.75 -19.92 -10.18
N ILE A 3 11.09 -18.63 -10.16
CA ILE A 3 10.92 -17.75 -9.00
C ILE A 3 9.45 -17.39 -8.76
N ILE A 4 8.65 -17.23 -9.82
CA ILE A 4 7.22 -16.92 -9.73
C ILE A 4 6.45 -18.11 -9.14
N CYS A 5 6.79 -19.35 -9.53
CA CYS A 5 6.19 -20.56 -8.93
C CYS A 5 6.50 -20.70 -7.43
N LEU A 6 7.73 -20.40 -7.00
CA LEU A 6 8.10 -20.46 -5.58
C LEU A 6 7.34 -19.43 -4.74
N PHE A 7 7.14 -18.21 -5.26
CA PHE A 7 6.34 -17.18 -4.60
C PHE A 7 4.86 -17.56 -4.49
N SER A 8 4.29 -18.15 -5.55
CA SER A 8 2.89 -18.62 -5.54
C SER A 8 2.66 -19.75 -4.55
N ILE A 9 3.61 -20.68 -4.43
CA ILE A 9 3.53 -21.80 -3.49
C ILE A 9 3.71 -21.33 -2.04
N SER A 10 4.60 -20.36 -1.76
CA SER A 10 4.76 -19.80 -0.41
C SER A 10 3.54 -19.00 0.02
N LEU A 11 2.89 -18.29 -0.89
CA LEU A 11 1.65 -17.55 -0.63
C LEU A 11 0.48 -18.51 -0.34
N LEU A 12 0.36 -19.62 -1.07
CA LEU A 12 -0.63 -20.67 -0.81
C LEU A 12 -0.38 -21.38 0.53
N LEU A 13 0.88 -21.64 0.88
CA LEU A 13 1.26 -22.27 2.16
C LEU A 13 1.01 -21.35 3.36
N MET A 14 1.20 -20.04 3.20
CA MET A 14 0.80 -19.05 4.22
C MET A 14 -0.73 -19.02 4.42
N MET A 15 -1.51 -19.17 3.37
CA MET A 15 -2.98 -19.24 3.48
C MET A 15 -3.47 -20.57 4.09
N ALA A 16 -2.75 -21.67 3.87
CA ALA A 16 -3.12 -22.99 4.41
C ALA A 16 -2.67 -23.22 5.86
N GLY A 17 -1.65 -22.51 6.34
CA GLY A 17 -1.06 -22.68 7.67
C GLY A 17 -1.70 -21.86 8.78
N VAL A 18 -2.54 -20.88 8.45
CA VAL A 18 -3.29 -20.12 9.45
C VAL A 18 -4.50 -20.94 9.86
N LYS A 19 -4.33 -21.90 10.78
CA LYS A 19 -5.43 -22.30 11.66
C LYS A 19 -5.85 -21.03 12.36
N ALA A 20 -6.96 -20.43 11.92
CA ALA A 20 -7.59 -19.34 12.59
C ALA A 20 -7.90 -19.83 14.03
N SER A 21 -7.00 -19.54 14.97
CA SER A 21 -7.41 -19.44 16.36
C SER A 21 -8.64 -18.60 16.31
N ALA A 22 -9.76 -19.10 16.83
CA ALA A 22 -11.03 -18.40 16.85
C ALA A 22 -10.84 -17.12 17.70
N GLN A 23 -10.19 -16.14 17.10
CA GLN A 23 -10.04 -14.83 17.66
C GLN A 23 -11.44 -14.25 17.60
N GLU A 24 -12.00 -13.89 18.74
CA GLU A 24 -13.30 -13.24 18.82
C GLU A 24 -13.26 -11.97 17.96
N VAL A 25 -13.68 -12.13 16.71
CA VAL A 25 -13.71 -11.03 15.73
C VAL A 25 -14.83 -10.12 16.16
N LYS A 26 -14.47 -9.06 16.89
CA LYS A 26 -15.43 -8.03 17.25
C LYS A 26 -16.06 -7.46 15.99
N SER A 27 -17.39 -7.39 15.97
CA SER A 27 -18.13 -6.84 14.85
C SER A 27 -17.71 -5.40 14.59
N VAL A 28 -17.10 -5.16 13.43
CA VAL A 28 -16.76 -3.82 12.93
C VAL A 28 -17.73 -3.44 11.83
N LYS A 29 -17.81 -2.13 11.54
CA LYS A 29 -18.61 -1.66 10.41
C LYS A 29 -18.05 -2.20 9.11
N PRO A 30 -18.90 -2.63 8.15
CA PRO A 30 -18.43 -3.31 6.95
C PRO A 30 -17.74 -2.39 5.97
N PHE A 31 -18.12 -1.11 5.91
CA PHE A 31 -17.56 -0.15 4.95
C PHE A 31 -16.82 0.99 5.65
N GLU A 32 -15.66 1.30 5.11
CA GLU A 32 -14.80 2.39 5.55
C GLU A 32 -14.23 3.11 4.33
N VAL A 33 -13.97 4.41 4.50
CA VAL A 33 -13.20 5.22 3.56
C VAL A 33 -12.04 5.82 4.30
N GLU A 34 -10.82 5.55 3.85
CA GLU A 34 -9.59 6.12 4.41
C GLU A 34 -9.05 7.22 3.50
N ILE A 35 -8.63 8.31 4.11
CA ILE A 35 -7.81 9.34 3.46
C ILE A 35 -6.46 9.33 4.16
N SER A 36 -5.38 9.20 3.39
CA SER A 36 -4.03 9.14 3.93
C SER A 36 -3.07 10.10 3.23
N VAL A 37 -2.11 10.59 4.01
CA VAL A 37 -1.00 11.42 3.57
C VAL A 37 0.30 10.84 4.07
N GLY A 38 1.39 11.04 3.33
CA GLY A 38 2.66 10.45 3.72
C GLY A 38 3.84 10.93 2.90
N GLY A 39 4.94 10.20 3.07
CA GLY A 39 6.16 10.38 2.30
C GLY A 39 6.51 9.12 1.53
N THR A 40 7.06 9.31 0.34
CA THR A 40 7.54 8.20 -0.49
C THR A 40 8.95 8.43 -1.00
N TYR A 41 9.71 7.37 -1.15
CA TYR A 41 11.12 7.35 -1.50
C TYR A 41 11.37 6.36 -2.63
N GLY A 42 11.93 6.82 -3.74
CA GLY A 42 12.23 5.96 -4.89
C GLY A 42 13.36 4.98 -4.57
N ILE A 43 13.14 3.68 -4.76
CA ILE A 43 14.13 2.63 -4.47
C ILE A 43 14.92 2.21 -5.71
N ASP A 44 14.51 2.57 -6.90
CA ASP A 44 15.25 2.28 -8.13
C ASP A 44 16.67 2.87 -8.12
N LYS A 45 17.60 2.17 -8.72
CA LYS A 45 18.99 2.62 -8.85
C LYS A 45 19.10 3.65 -9.98
N TYR A 46 19.04 4.90 -9.63
CA TYR A 46 19.31 6.03 -10.53
C TYR A 46 20.43 6.91 -9.97
N VAL A 47 21.07 7.68 -10.85
CA VAL A 47 22.10 8.66 -10.47
C VAL A 47 21.47 9.80 -9.67
N GLY A 48 22.20 10.32 -8.69
CA GLY A 48 21.80 11.46 -7.86
C GLY A 48 21.32 11.07 -6.45
N LYS A 49 21.28 12.09 -5.58
CA LYS A 49 20.81 11.94 -4.19
C LYS A 49 19.28 11.83 -4.18
N LYS A 50 18.76 10.72 -3.69
CA LYS A 50 17.32 10.49 -3.55
C LYS A 50 16.74 11.34 -2.44
N LEU A 51 15.54 11.84 -2.65
CA LEU A 51 14.79 12.67 -1.71
C LEU A 51 13.42 12.03 -1.46
N VAL A 52 12.86 12.31 -0.29
CA VAL A 52 11.48 11.94 0.03
C VAL A 52 10.55 12.90 -0.70
N GLY A 53 9.54 12.38 -1.36
CA GLY A 53 8.46 13.15 -1.95
C GLY A 53 7.14 12.91 -1.23
N PRO A 54 6.13 13.76 -1.44
CA PRO A 54 4.81 13.60 -0.85
C PRO A 54 4.05 12.43 -1.48
N ALA A 55 3.18 11.85 -0.67
CA ALA A 55 2.23 10.82 -1.09
C ALA A 55 0.85 11.10 -0.50
N PHE A 56 -0.19 10.81 -1.28
CA PHE A 56 -1.59 10.94 -0.91
C PHE A 56 -2.36 9.73 -1.44
N ALA A 57 -3.30 9.20 -0.65
CA ALA A 57 -4.18 8.14 -1.11
C ALA A 57 -5.58 8.26 -0.53
N ILE A 58 -6.55 7.70 -1.28
CA ILE A 58 -7.92 7.45 -0.83
C ILE A 58 -8.18 5.97 -1.05
N GLU A 59 -8.62 5.27 0.00
CA GLU A 59 -8.95 3.85 -0.04
C GLU A 59 -10.39 3.63 0.45
N GLY A 60 -11.22 2.99 -0.38
CA GLY A 60 -12.49 2.41 0.04
C GLY A 60 -12.27 0.97 0.45
N ARG A 61 -12.74 0.56 1.65
CA ARG A 61 -12.47 -0.76 2.22
C ARG A 61 -13.75 -1.44 2.69
N TYR A 62 -13.82 -2.74 2.39
CA TYR A 62 -14.86 -3.63 2.89
C TYR A 62 -14.29 -4.61 3.91
N ASN A 63 -14.77 -4.53 5.12
CA ASN A 63 -14.42 -5.39 6.24
C ASN A 63 -15.33 -6.62 6.29
N PHE A 64 -14.79 -7.80 6.10
CA PHE A 64 -15.59 -9.04 6.17
C PHE A 64 -16.05 -9.30 7.62
N PRO A 65 -17.36 -9.45 7.89
CA PRO A 65 -17.91 -9.45 9.26
C PRO A 65 -17.40 -10.58 10.18
N ARG A 66 -17.02 -11.71 9.60
CA ARG A 66 -16.62 -12.92 10.35
C ARG A 66 -15.17 -13.33 10.10
N ASN A 67 -14.40 -12.49 9.42
CA ASN A 67 -13.05 -12.81 9.00
C ASN A 67 -12.15 -11.61 9.32
N PRO A 68 -10.94 -11.80 9.85
CA PRO A 68 -10.00 -10.71 10.07
C PRO A 68 -9.46 -10.06 8.78
N MET A 69 -9.94 -10.49 7.63
CA MET A 69 -9.56 -9.93 6.33
C MET A 69 -10.44 -8.73 5.94
N ASP A 70 -9.87 -7.86 5.15
CA ASP A 70 -10.60 -6.83 4.40
C ASP A 70 -10.18 -6.80 2.94
N LEU A 71 -10.98 -6.11 2.12
CA LEU A 71 -10.72 -5.86 0.72
C LEU A 71 -10.82 -4.35 0.47
N GLY A 72 -9.77 -3.76 -0.07
CA GLY A 72 -9.69 -2.33 -0.34
C GLY A 72 -9.49 -2.02 -1.83
N LEU A 73 -9.99 -0.85 -2.25
CA LEU A 73 -9.68 -0.22 -3.53
C LEU A 73 -9.04 1.14 -3.24
N GLU A 74 -7.79 1.32 -3.67
CA GLU A 74 -7.00 2.52 -3.43
C GLU A 74 -6.74 3.28 -4.73
N ILE A 75 -6.93 4.59 -4.68
CA ILE A 75 -6.37 5.56 -5.62
C ILE A 75 -5.21 6.25 -4.88
N TYR A 76 -4.03 6.20 -5.48
CA TYR A 76 -2.80 6.74 -4.90
C TYR A 76 -2.14 7.71 -5.85
N ALA A 77 -1.67 8.83 -5.31
CA ALA A 77 -0.82 9.80 -6.00
C ALA A 77 0.43 10.06 -5.15
N GLY A 78 1.61 9.88 -5.71
CA GLY A 78 2.87 10.11 -5.03
C GLY A 78 3.93 10.72 -5.94
N SER A 79 4.95 11.30 -5.33
CA SER A 79 6.09 11.86 -6.04
C SER A 79 7.39 11.37 -5.41
N THR A 80 8.27 10.79 -6.22
CA THR A 80 9.63 10.49 -5.80
C THR A 80 10.57 11.54 -6.39
N ALA A 81 11.47 12.07 -5.58
CA ALA A 81 12.37 13.13 -5.99
C ALA A 81 13.84 12.72 -5.84
N ARG A 82 14.71 13.36 -6.62
CA ARG A 82 16.15 13.22 -6.52
C ARG A 82 16.85 14.51 -6.95
N LYS A 83 18.01 14.75 -6.37
CA LYS A 83 18.88 15.87 -6.76
C LYS A 83 20.03 15.36 -7.61
N TYR A 84 20.17 15.91 -8.81
CA TYR A 84 21.23 15.57 -9.75
C TYR A 84 21.74 16.85 -10.41
N GLU A 85 23.08 17.09 -10.38
CA GLU A 85 23.75 18.26 -10.96
C GLU A 85 23.06 19.61 -10.62
N GLY A 86 22.68 19.78 -9.36
CA GLY A 86 22.01 21.01 -8.91
C GLY A 86 20.52 21.11 -9.22
N SER A 87 19.98 20.23 -10.06
CA SER A 87 18.56 20.18 -10.44
C SER A 87 17.77 19.16 -9.63
N ASN A 88 16.54 19.49 -9.28
CA ASN A 88 15.60 18.56 -8.65
C ASN A 88 14.79 17.87 -9.74
N LEU A 89 14.96 16.55 -9.86
CA LEU A 89 14.19 15.71 -10.75
C LEU A 89 13.11 15.01 -9.94
N SER A 90 11.87 15.01 -10.42
CA SER A 90 10.76 14.35 -9.76
C SER A 90 9.99 13.45 -10.71
N ASN A 91 9.54 12.30 -10.22
CA ASN A 91 8.64 11.40 -10.90
C ASN A 91 7.29 11.43 -10.17
N ARG A 92 6.21 11.66 -10.88
CA ARG A 92 4.85 11.55 -10.36
C ARG A 92 4.31 10.17 -10.68
N ILE A 93 3.74 9.52 -9.68
CA ILE A 93 3.16 8.17 -9.79
C ILE A 93 1.69 8.29 -9.42
N LEU A 94 0.82 7.86 -10.32
CA LEU A 94 -0.60 7.69 -10.07
C LEU A 94 -0.91 6.20 -10.17
N SER A 95 -1.60 5.62 -9.19
CA SER A 95 -1.97 4.21 -9.24
C SER A 95 -3.38 3.93 -8.74
N LEU A 96 -3.97 2.88 -9.32
CA LEU A 96 -5.20 2.25 -8.87
C LEU A 96 -4.89 0.81 -8.49
N SER A 97 -5.21 0.41 -7.25
CA SER A 97 -4.84 -0.89 -6.71
C SER A 97 -5.96 -1.50 -5.88
N VAL A 98 -6.07 -2.82 -5.94
CA VAL A 98 -6.91 -3.62 -5.04
C VAL A 98 -6.01 -4.23 -3.98
N TYR A 99 -6.41 -4.16 -2.72
CA TYR A 99 -5.68 -4.67 -1.56
C TYR A 99 -6.48 -5.72 -0.82
N SER A 100 -5.79 -6.64 -0.18
CA SER A 100 -6.31 -7.48 0.88
C SER A 100 -5.40 -7.42 2.08
N ASP A 101 -5.94 -7.03 3.22
CA ASP A 101 -5.23 -6.99 4.50
C ASP A 101 -5.76 -8.06 5.44
N TYR A 102 -4.86 -8.60 6.25
CA TYR A 102 -5.16 -9.46 7.38
C TYR A 102 -4.91 -8.67 8.68
N ASN A 103 -5.98 -8.43 9.44
CA ASN A 103 -5.94 -7.62 10.65
C ASN A 103 -5.78 -8.53 11.88
N LEU A 104 -4.65 -8.36 12.57
CA LEU A 104 -4.42 -8.95 13.87
C LEU A 104 -5.17 -8.11 14.92
N ASN A 105 -5.97 -8.74 15.78
CA ASN A 105 -6.72 -8.04 16.84
C ASN A 105 -7.78 -7.03 16.36
N ARG A 106 -8.46 -7.30 15.25
CA ARG A 106 -9.50 -6.45 14.68
C ARG A 106 -10.51 -5.96 15.72
N GLY A 107 -10.86 -4.66 15.66
CA GLY A 107 -11.81 -4.02 16.57
C GLY A 107 -11.27 -3.76 17.99
N LYS A 108 -9.98 -4.00 18.25
CA LYS A 108 -9.28 -3.54 19.45
C LYS A 108 -8.69 -2.13 19.22
N THR A 109 -8.26 -1.51 20.31
CA THR A 109 -7.62 -0.18 20.27
C THR A 109 -6.39 -0.13 19.37
N PHE A 110 -5.64 -1.24 19.29
CA PHE A 110 -4.49 -1.42 18.41
C PHE A 110 -4.69 -2.70 17.61
N SER A 111 -4.76 -2.56 16.30
CA SER A 111 -4.95 -3.63 15.35
C SER A 111 -3.82 -3.60 14.30
N PRO A 112 -2.71 -4.32 14.52
CA PRO A 112 -1.70 -4.50 13.50
C PRO A 112 -2.29 -5.23 12.29
N PHE A 113 -1.79 -4.93 11.10
CA PHE A 113 -2.20 -5.60 9.88
C PHE A 113 -1.02 -5.85 8.95
N ILE A 114 -1.17 -6.85 8.12
CA ILE A 114 -0.28 -7.15 6.99
C ILE A 114 -1.14 -7.35 5.76
N GLY A 115 -0.72 -6.80 4.64
CA GLY A 115 -1.50 -6.87 3.42
C GLY A 115 -0.66 -6.87 2.16
N VAL A 116 -1.35 -7.16 1.08
CA VAL A 116 -0.81 -7.13 -0.27
C VAL A 116 -1.81 -6.51 -1.22
N GLY A 117 -1.29 -5.79 -2.21
CA GLY A 117 -2.10 -5.19 -3.26
C GLY A 117 -1.54 -5.49 -4.63
N VAL A 118 -2.43 -5.48 -5.62
CA VAL A 118 -2.10 -5.52 -7.03
C VAL A 118 -2.85 -4.42 -7.75
N GLY A 119 -2.23 -3.82 -8.74
CA GLY A 119 -2.85 -2.72 -9.45
C GLY A 119 -2.09 -2.30 -10.69
N ILE A 120 -2.46 -1.13 -11.18
CA ILE A 120 -1.81 -0.47 -12.31
C ILE A 120 -1.32 0.90 -11.87
N ALA A 121 -0.18 1.32 -12.39
CA ALA A 121 0.37 2.65 -12.15
C ALA A 121 0.82 3.30 -13.45
N SER A 122 0.61 4.61 -13.55
CA SER A 122 1.21 5.49 -14.53
C SER A 122 2.30 6.32 -13.86
N CYS A 123 3.41 6.53 -14.53
CA CYS A 123 4.54 7.32 -14.03
C CYS A 123 4.92 8.39 -15.05
N ASN A 124 4.76 9.65 -14.69
CA ASN A 124 5.17 10.79 -15.48
C ASN A 124 6.44 11.39 -14.90
N VAL A 125 7.49 11.46 -15.71
CA VAL A 125 8.73 12.15 -15.35
C VAL A 125 8.58 13.65 -15.61
N VAL A 126 8.61 14.44 -14.57
CA VAL A 126 8.60 15.90 -14.65
C VAL A 126 10.06 16.37 -14.71
N GLN A 127 10.52 16.76 -15.88
CA GLN A 127 11.89 17.18 -16.27
C GLN A 127 12.86 16.05 -16.64
N GLY A 128 13.03 15.90 -17.95
CA GLY A 128 14.30 15.57 -18.58
C GLY A 128 14.65 14.11 -18.81
N TYR A 129 13.82 13.10 -18.48
CA TYR A 129 14.10 11.71 -18.84
C TYR A 129 12.82 10.91 -19.13
N TYR A 130 12.79 10.27 -20.27
CA TYR A 130 11.81 9.34 -20.85
C TYR A 130 10.72 8.85 -19.88
N GLY A 131 9.61 9.56 -19.84
CA GLY A 131 8.37 9.09 -19.23
C GLY A 131 7.70 8.13 -20.21
N ASN A 132 7.59 6.87 -19.84
CA ASN A 132 6.69 5.97 -20.52
C ASN A 132 5.33 6.10 -19.81
N ASP A 133 4.41 6.88 -20.37
CA ASP A 133 3.07 7.15 -19.82
C ASP A 133 2.16 5.90 -19.81
N ALA A 134 2.65 4.77 -20.30
CA ALA A 134 1.90 3.53 -20.31
C ALA A 134 1.69 3.01 -18.88
N ALA A 135 0.44 2.69 -18.56
CA ALA A 135 0.12 2.02 -17.29
C ALA A 135 0.81 0.67 -17.19
N LYS A 136 1.44 0.41 -16.06
CA LYS A 136 2.18 -0.84 -15.75
C LYS A 136 1.62 -1.50 -14.51
N ALA A 137 1.65 -2.83 -14.50
CA ALA A 137 1.26 -3.59 -13.32
C ALA A 137 2.21 -3.31 -12.14
N ILE A 138 1.64 -3.18 -10.95
CA ILE A 138 2.36 -3.02 -9.71
C ILE A 138 1.89 -4.04 -8.68
N PHE A 139 2.80 -4.41 -7.79
CA PHE A 139 2.57 -5.22 -6.59
C PHE A 139 2.95 -4.41 -5.37
N THR A 140 2.11 -4.42 -4.34
CA THR A 140 2.30 -3.57 -3.17
C THR A 140 2.14 -4.38 -1.88
N PRO A 141 3.22 -4.94 -1.30
CA PRO A 141 3.20 -5.38 0.07
C PRO A 141 3.07 -4.18 1.01
N ARG A 142 2.29 -4.34 2.08
CA ARG A 142 2.11 -3.33 3.11
C ARG A 142 1.97 -3.94 4.50
N ILE A 143 2.39 -3.19 5.50
CA ILE A 143 2.24 -3.52 6.91
C ILE A 143 1.90 -2.25 7.67
N GLY A 144 1.11 -2.36 8.71
CA GLY A 144 0.77 -1.19 9.49
C GLY A 144 0.07 -1.50 10.79
N ILE A 145 -0.43 -0.46 11.40
CA ILE A 145 -1.22 -0.53 12.61
C ILE A 145 -2.40 0.43 12.50
N GLU A 146 -3.57 -0.07 12.82
CA GLU A 146 -4.76 0.74 13.02
C GLU A 146 -4.97 0.99 14.50
N MET A 147 -5.21 2.25 14.86
CA MET A 147 -5.38 2.71 16.22
C MET A 147 -6.76 3.34 16.39
N PHE A 148 -7.42 3.01 17.50
CA PHE A 148 -8.73 3.56 17.86
C PHE A 148 -9.81 3.33 16.78
N ASN A 149 -9.61 2.36 15.87
CA ASN A 149 -10.46 2.05 14.70
C ASN A 149 -10.63 3.21 13.70
N HIS A 150 -9.72 4.17 13.69
CA HIS A 150 -9.77 5.35 12.81
C HIS A 150 -8.41 5.75 12.27
N PHE A 151 -7.37 5.77 13.10
CA PHE A 151 -6.04 6.19 12.68
C PHE A 151 -5.24 5.01 12.18
N ARG A 152 -4.67 5.14 11.00
CA ARG A 152 -3.89 4.08 10.38
C ARG A 152 -2.50 4.60 10.01
N VAL A 153 -1.47 3.88 10.45
CA VAL A 153 -0.07 4.11 10.02
C VAL A 153 0.34 2.93 9.18
N THR A 154 0.73 3.20 7.94
CA THR A 154 1.04 2.16 6.94
C THR A 154 2.42 2.38 6.35
N ALA A 155 3.26 1.35 6.38
CA ALA A 155 4.48 1.26 5.58
C ALA A 155 4.20 0.35 4.38
N TYR A 156 4.56 0.78 3.19
CA TYR A 156 4.29 0.07 1.94
C TYR A 156 5.46 0.14 0.98
N SER A 157 5.52 -0.79 0.05
CA SER A 157 6.45 -0.74 -1.07
C SER A 157 5.69 -1.02 -2.37
N LYS A 158 5.64 -0.05 -3.27
CA LYS A 158 5.05 -0.25 -4.60
C LYS A 158 6.14 -0.74 -5.53
N LEU A 159 5.98 -1.97 -6.02
CA LEU A 159 6.94 -2.70 -6.84
C LEU A 159 6.36 -2.96 -8.22
N GLY A 160 7.11 -2.70 -9.25
CA GLY A 160 6.66 -2.91 -10.62
C GLY A 160 7.78 -2.69 -11.63
N TYR A 161 7.49 -1.91 -12.66
CA TYR A 161 8.47 -1.57 -13.66
C TYR A 161 9.45 -0.51 -13.15
N ARG A 162 10.65 -0.46 -13.73
CA ARG A 162 11.71 0.50 -13.37
C ARG A 162 11.19 1.95 -13.45
N GLY A 163 11.39 2.73 -12.41
CA GLY A 163 10.85 4.09 -12.23
C GLY A 163 9.60 4.16 -11.36
N TYR A 164 8.92 3.04 -11.16
CA TYR A 164 7.73 2.94 -10.32
C TYR A 164 8.02 2.48 -8.90
N ASN A 165 9.20 1.84 -8.70
CA ASN A 165 9.52 1.23 -7.43
C ASN A 165 9.78 2.29 -6.36
N ASN A 166 8.99 2.24 -5.31
CA ASN A 166 9.13 3.15 -4.19
C ASN A 166 8.77 2.46 -2.87
N PHE A 167 9.27 3.04 -1.80
CA PHE A 167 8.90 2.73 -0.42
C PHE A 167 8.27 3.97 0.19
N GLY A 168 7.22 3.81 0.97
CA GLY A 168 6.55 4.93 1.61
C GLY A 168 6.01 4.59 2.99
N VAL A 169 5.73 5.66 3.74
CA VAL A 169 5.02 5.61 5.00
C VAL A 169 3.92 6.65 4.94
N SER A 170 2.72 6.27 5.34
CA SER A 170 1.55 7.14 5.38
C SER A 170 0.83 7.07 6.72
N VAL A 171 0.13 8.15 7.04
CA VAL A 171 -0.83 8.23 8.13
C VAL A 171 -2.18 8.55 7.54
N GLY A 172 -3.18 7.76 7.89
CA GLY A 172 -4.54 7.87 7.39
C GLY A 172 -5.57 8.00 8.49
N TYR A 173 -6.73 8.51 8.12
CA TYR A 173 -7.92 8.51 8.94
C TYR A 173 -9.05 7.78 8.21
N ALA A 174 -9.59 6.74 8.85
CA ALA A 174 -10.70 5.94 8.35
C ALA A 174 -12.03 6.48 8.85
N PHE A 175 -12.85 6.93 7.91
CA PHE A 175 -14.24 7.32 8.12
C PHE A 175 -15.13 6.09 8.05
N GLY A 176 -16.12 6.00 8.90
CA GLY A 176 -17.03 4.85 8.94
C GLY A 176 -16.52 3.68 9.77
N GLY A 177 -15.26 3.69 10.19
CA GLY A 177 -14.67 2.72 11.11
C GLY A 177 -15.35 2.68 12.47
N GLY A 178 -14.92 1.75 13.29
CA GLY A 178 -15.40 1.60 14.65
C GLY A 178 -16.24 0.34 14.86
N ARG A 179 -16.57 0.10 16.13
CA ARG A 179 -17.44 -1.02 16.54
C ARG A 179 -18.89 -0.76 16.11
N LYS A 180 -19.58 -1.84 15.72
CA LYS A 180 -21.04 -1.83 15.67
C LYS A 180 -21.64 -1.68 17.04
#